data_3d8a2d841098c167c85a35a90df096b6
#
_entry.id   3d8a2d841098c167c85a35a90df096b6
#
_cell.length_a   1.000
_cell.length_b   1.000
_cell.length_c   1.000
_cell.angle_alpha   90.00
_cell.angle_beta   90.00
_cell.angle_gamma   90.00
#
_symmetry.space_group_name_H-M   'P 1'
#
loop_
_entity.id
_entity.type
_entity.pdbx_description
1 polymer ?
#
loop_
_entity_poly.entity_id
_entity_poly.type
_entity_poly.pdbx_seq_one_letter_code
_entity_poly.pdbx_strand_id
1 'polypeptide(L)'
;MTQPAGAASPTLTVTADRRLVAHGAIMTLLGLLSGFTPLFAKARVAGLEAHTIGVLQGALLFGLAAVWPSLGRGGVVTAARYCALIGLYANWLGALLSALWSAKGMFLVNGASMPGGAAPWMEGTVAVLLNVSVLVIVMCVLILWALRKKPEA
;
A
#
# COMPACT_ATOMS: atom_id res chain seq x y z
N MET A 1 3.01 -54.48 -23.56
CA MET A 1 3.37 -53.06 -23.58
C MET A 1 2.75 -52.42 -22.34
N THR A 2 3.53 -52.27 -21.28
CA THR A 2 3.08 -51.65 -20.00
C THR A 2 3.39 -50.15 -20.08
N GLN A 3 2.35 -49.34 -20.04
CA GLN A 3 2.45 -47.88 -20.02
C GLN A 3 3.08 -47.44 -18.69
N PRO A 4 4.13 -46.59 -18.67
CA PRO A 4 4.71 -46.12 -17.41
C PRO A 4 3.69 -45.23 -16.69
N ALA A 5 3.47 -45.52 -15.40
CA ALA A 5 2.62 -44.77 -14.50
C ALA A 5 3.01 -43.27 -14.56
N GLY A 6 2.04 -42.42 -14.84
CA GLY A 6 2.22 -40.99 -15.02
C GLY A 6 2.90 -40.38 -13.81
N ALA A 7 4.04 -39.75 -14.06
CA ALA A 7 4.71 -38.87 -13.08
C ALA A 7 3.71 -37.77 -12.69
N ALA A 8 3.28 -37.75 -11.43
CA ALA A 8 2.47 -36.69 -10.89
C ALA A 8 3.23 -35.36 -11.04
N SER A 9 2.67 -34.44 -11.78
CA SER A 9 3.22 -33.10 -11.92
C SER A 9 3.39 -32.46 -10.55
N PRO A 10 4.55 -31.88 -10.22
CA PRO A 10 4.74 -31.23 -8.93
C PRO A 10 3.77 -30.06 -8.82
N THR A 11 2.81 -30.18 -7.90
CA THR A 11 1.91 -29.10 -7.53
C THR A 11 2.73 -28.01 -6.86
N LEU A 12 2.96 -26.90 -7.56
CA LEU A 12 3.58 -25.69 -6.99
C LEU A 12 2.62 -25.11 -5.95
N THR A 13 2.81 -25.47 -4.68
CA THR A 13 2.11 -24.82 -3.57
C THR A 13 2.73 -23.44 -3.34
N VAL A 14 2.11 -22.41 -3.92
CA VAL A 14 2.47 -21.01 -3.64
C VAL A 14 1.95 -20.69 -2.24
N THR A 15 2.84 -20.61 -1.26
CA THR A 15 2.50 -20.18 0.11
C THR A 15 2.54 -18.68 0.19
N ALA A 16 1.38 -18.00 0.15
CA ALA A 16 1.30 -16.56 0.33
C ALA A 16 1.46 -16.17 1.82
N ASP A 17 2.00 -14.99 2.07
CA ASP A 17 2.10 -14.42 3.41
C ASP A 17 0.71 -13.99 3.92
N ARG A 18 0.13 -14.78 4.83
CA ARG A 18 -1.23 -14.57 5.35
C ARG A 18 -1.43 -13.20 6.02
N ARG A 19 -0.39 -12.63 6.63
CA ARG A 19 -0.48 -11.31 7.27
C ARG A 19 -0.61 -10.22 6.23
N LEU A 20 0.18 -10.26 5.16
CA LEU A 20 0.06 -9.32 4.06
C LEU A 20 -1.27 -9.47 3.31
N VAL A 21 -1.79 -10.71 3.15
CA VAL A 21 -3.14 -10.94 2.61
C VAL A 21 -4.19 -10.24 3.47
N ALA A 22 -4.12 -10.38 4.80
CA ALA A 22 -5.06 -9.72 5.70
C ALA A 22 -4.99 -8.18 5.57
N HIS A 23 -3.78 -7.60 5.54
CA HIS A 23 -3.61 -6.17 5.32
C HIS A 23 -4.11 -5.73 3.94
N GLY A 24 -3.93 -6.54 2.90
CA GLY A 24 -4.48 -6.29 1.57
C GLY A 24 -6.01 -6.21 1.59
N ALA A 25 -6.67 -7.17 2.26
CA ALA A 25 -8.12 -7.16 2.42
C ALA A 25 -8.63 -5.95 3.21
N ILE A 26 -7.96 -5.61 4.32
CA ILE A 26 -8.30 -4.43 5.12
C ILE A 26 -8.15 -3.17 4.29
N MET A 27 -7.05 -2.99 3.58
CA MET A 27 -6.79 -1.80 2.77
C MET A 27 -7.80 -1.67 1.62
N THR A 28 -8.14 -2.78 0.95
CA THR A 28 -9.19 -2.80 -0.08
C THR A 28 -10.54 -2.39 0.51
N LEU A 29 -10.91 -2.93 1.66
CA LEU A 29 -12.15 -2.58 2.35
C LEU A 29 -12.19 -1.08 2.70
N LEU A 30 -11.11 -0.56 3.27
CA LEU A 30 -10.98 0.87 3.60
C LEU A 30 -11.06 1.74 2.34
N GLY A 31 -10.44 1.31 1.24
CA GLY A 31 -10.55 1.92 -0.07
C GLY A 31 -11.99 1.95 -0.57
N LEU A 32 -12.71 0.83 -0.50
CA LEU A 32 -14.11 0.76 -0.91
C LEU A 32 -15.01 1.66 -0.06
N LEU A 33 -14.81 1.67 1.26
CA LEU A 33 -15.56 2.54 2.17
C LEU A 33 -15.28 4.03 1.90
N SER A 34 -14.04 4.40 1.58
CA SER A 34 -13.72 5.77 1.21
C SER A 34 -14.35 6.22 -0.12
N GLY A 35 -14.86 5.28 -0.94
CA GLY A 35 -15.68 5.59 -2.12
C GLY A 35 -16.98 6.34 -1.82
N PHE A 36 -17.47 6.31 -0.60
CA PHE A 36 -18.62 7.10 -0.15
C PHE A 36 -18.24 8.53 0.27
N THR A 37 -16.95 8.82 0.45
CA THR A 37 -16.47 10.14 0.90
C THR A 37 -16.95 11.29 0.01
N PRO A 38 -17.02 11.19 -1.35
CA PRO A 38 -17.51 12.27 -2.19
C PRO A 38 -18.93 12.75 -1.89
N LEU A 39 -19.74 11.94 -1.18
CA LEU A 39 -21.11 12.30 -0.82
C LEU A 39 -21.17 13.39 0.25
N PHE A 40 -20.15 13.50 1.11
CA PHE A 40 -20.13 14.40 2.26
C PHE A 40 -18.82 15.18 2.44
N ALA A 41 -17.76 14.83 1.71
CA ALA A 41 -16.48 15.53 1.79
C ALA A 41 -16.53 16.92 1.11
N LYS A 42 -15.77 17.85 1.66
CA LYS A 42 -15.60 19.19 1.08
C LYS A 42 -14.87 19.13 -0.27
N ALA A 43 -13.88 18.26 -0.40
CA ALA A 43 -13.11 18.06 -1.61
C ALA A 43 -13.47 16.70 -2.25
N ARG A 44 -14.49 16.68 -3.09
CA ARG A 44 -15.05 15.46 -3.70
C ARG A 44 -14.03 14.67 -4.52
N VAL A 45 -13.19 15.37 -5.30
CA VAL A 45 -12.15 14.74 -6.15
C VAL A 45 -11.14 14.02 -5.28
N ALA A 46 -10.66 14.63 -4.19
CA ALA A 46 -9.75 14.00 -3.25
C ALA A 46 -10.38 12.76 -2.55
N GLY A 47 -11.70 12.77 -2.34
CA GLY A 47 -12.42 11.60 -1.85
C GLY A 47 -12.38 10.41 -2.81
N LEU A 48 -12.50 10.67 -4.10
CA LEU A 48 -12.34 9.65 -5.15
C LEU A 48 -10.89 9.16 -5.23
N GLU A 49 -9.92 10.06 -5.07
CA GLU A 49 -8.50 9.70 -5.00
C GLU A 49 -8.22 8.76 -3.81
N ALA A 50 -8.76 9.03 -2.62
CA ALA A 50 -8.60 8.16 -1.45
C ALA A 50 -9.18 6.76 -1.68
N HIS A 51 -10.33 6.67 -2.38
CA HIS A 51 -10.91 5.39 -2.82
C HIS A 51 -9.95 4.63 -3.73
N THR A 52 -9.49 5.27 -4.80
CA THR A 52 -8.60 4.66 -5.79
C THR A 52 -7.28 4.22 -5.15
N ILE A 53 -6.68 5.07 -4.32
CA ILE A 53 -5.45 4.78 -3.58
C ILE A 53 -5.64 3.53 -2.70
N GLY A 54 -6.72 3.46 -1.92
CA GLY A 54 -6.96 2.34 -1.02
C GLY A 54 -7.12 1.01 -1.77
N VAL A 55 -7.88 0.99 -2.86
CA VAL A 55 -8.08 -0.21 -3.68
C VAL A 55 -6.77 -0.66 -4.35
N LEU A 56 -6.02 0.27 -4.95
CA LEU A 56 -4.74 -0.04 -5.60
C LEU A 56 -3.69 -0.53 -4.60
N GLN A 57 -3.64 0.07 -3.42
CA GLN A 57 -2.72 -0.35 -2.36
C GLN A 57 -3.10 -1.71 -1.76
N GLY A 58 -4.39 -2.01 -1.67
CA GLY A 58 -4.86 -3.35 -1.33
C GLY A 58 -4.40 -4.38 -2.34
N ALA A 59 -4.54 -4.11 -3.63
CA ALA A 59 -4.06 -4.97 -4.71
C ALA A 59 -2.52 -5.15 -4.66
N LEU A 60 -1.77 -4.06 -4.39
CA LEU A 60 -0.33 -4.13 -4.20
C LEU A 60 0.05 -5.06 -3.02
N LEU A 61 -0.65 -4.96 -1.90
CA LEU A 61 -0.41 -5.82 -0.74
C LEU A 61 -0.70 -7.30 -1.04
N PHE A 62 -1.72 -7.62 -1.84
CA PHE A 62 -1.96 -8.99 -2.30
C PHE A 62 -0.82 -9.49 -3.20
N GLY A 63 -0.33 -8.66 -4.13
CA GLY A 63 0.83 -8.98 -4.95
C GLY A 63 2.10 -9.22 -4.12
N LEU A 64 2.37 -8.34 -3.14
CA LEU A 64 3.46 -8.50 -2.19
C LEU A 64 3.32 -9.79 -1.36
N ALA A 65 2.11 -10.14 -0.92
CA ALA A 65 1.84 -11.36 -0.16
C ALA A 65 2.24 -12.62 -0.93
N ALA A 66 2.02 -12.64 -2.25
CA ALA A 66 2.36 -13.76 -3.10
C ALA A 66 3.89 -13.94 -3.27
N VAL A 67 4.64 -12.82 -3.37
CA VAL A 67 6.08 -12.87 -3.60
C VAL A 67 6.91 -12.82 -2.31
N TRP A 68 6.30 -12.42 -1.19
CA TRP A 68 7.02 -12.22 0.08
C TRP A 68 7.83 -13.41 0.57
N PRO A 69 7.31 -14.65 0.49
CA PRO A 69 8.05 -15.83 0.92
C PRO A 69 9.36 -16.05 0.16
N SER A 70 9.45 -15.62 -1.10
CA SER A 70 10.64 -15.76 -1.93
C SER A 70 11.77 -14.76 -1.58
N LEU A 71 11.45 -13.69 -0.82
CA LEU A 71 12.46 -12.73 -0.35
C LEU A 71 13.31 -13.26 0.80
N GLY A 72 12.95 -14.43 1.35
CA GLY A 72 13.64 -15.03 2.50
C GLY A 72 13.32 -14.34 3.82
N ARG A 73 14.23 -14.50 4.80
CA ARG A 73 14.12 -13.94 6.16
C ARG A 73 15.34 -13.10 6.47
N GLY A 74 15.12 -11.97 7.18
CA GLY A 74 16.24 -11.11 7.61
C GLY A 74 15.77 -9.71 7.96
N GLY A 75 16.65 -8.93 8.56
CA GLY A 75 16.35 -7.56 9.02
C GLY A 75 15.89 -6.65 7.89
N VAL A 76 16.50 -6.78 6.70
CA VAL A 76 16.14 -5.98 5.51
C VAL A 76 14.71 -6.29 5.04
N VAL A 77 14.33 -7.57 4.96
CA VAL A 77 12.97 -7.99 4.56
C VAL A 77 11.94 -7.55 5.61
N THR A 78 12.31 -7.64 6.89
CA THR A 78 11.46 -7.16 7.98
C THR A 78 11.28 -5.64 7.91
N ALA A 79 12.35 -4.87 7.70
CA ALA A 79 12.28 -3.42 7.53
C ALA A 79 11.42 -3.04 6.31
N ALA A 80 11.61 -3.72 5.16
CA ALA A 80 10.79 -3.52 3.98
C ALA A 80 9.30 -3.72 4.25
N ARG A 81 8.93 -4.73 5.06
CA ARG A 81 7.54 -4.97 5.45
C ARG A 81 6.95 -3.82 6.25
N TYR A 82 7.67 -3.31 7.26
CA TYR A 82 7.21 -2.17 8.04
C TYR A 82 7.10 -0.90 7.19
N CYS A 83 8.08 -0.64 6.33
CA CYS A 83 8.03 0.48 5.38
C CYS A 83 6.81 0.37 4.45
N ALA A 84 6.51 -0.85 3.94
CA ALA A 84 5.30 -1.09 3.15
C ALA A 84 4.04 -0.73 3.93
N LEU A 85 3.84 -1.35 5.09
CA LEU A 85 2.60 -1.17 5.85
C LEU A 85 2.43 0.28 6.30
N ILE A 86 3.44 0.86 6.95
CA ILE A 86 3.35 2.24 7.45
C ILE A 86 3.14 3.22 6.29
N GLY A 87 3.92 3.09 5.22
CA GLY A 87 3.84 4.01 4.08
C GLY A 87 2.50 3.94 3.34
N LEU A 88 1.97 2.72 3.10
CA LEU A 88 0.70 2.53 2.40
C LEU A 88 -0.49 3.04 3.24
N TYR A 89 -0.55 2.71 4.53
CA TYR A 89 -1.61 3.22 5.41
C TYR A 89 -1.54 4.74 5.57
N ALA A 90 -0.33 5.31 5.72
CA ALA A 90 -0.15 6.75 5.82
C ALA A 90 -0.60 7.48 4.54
N ASN A 91 -0.29 6.93 3.36
CA ASN A 91 -0.72 7.50 2.09
C ASN A 91 -2.25 7.52 1.95
N TRP A 92 -2.92 6.38 2.20
CA TRP A 92 -4.37 6.30 2.15
C TRP A 92 -5.03 7.24 3.16
N LEU A 93 -4.57 7.25 4.41
CA LEU A 93 -5.12 8.09 5.46
C LEU A 93 -4.89 9.58 5.16
N GLY A 94 -3.72 9.94 4.66
CA GLY A 94 -3.41 11.31 4.23
C GLY A 94 -4.36 11.79 3.13
N ALA A 95 -4.61 10.96 2.11
CA ALA A 95 -5.56 11.28 1.04
C ALA A 95 -7.01 11.42 1.58
N LEU A 96 -7.43 10.52 2.47
CA LEU A 96 -8.76 10.57 3.08
C LEU A 96 -8.96 11.84 3.92
N LEU A 97 -8.00 12.17 4.79
CA LEU A 97 -8.07 13.38 5.62
C LEU A 97 -7.99 14.65 4.78
N SER A 98 -7.20 14.64 3.70
CA SER A 98 -7.17 15.73 2.71
C SER A 98 -8.56 15.98 2.14
N ALA A 99 -9.30 14.93 1.77
CA ALA A 99 -10.66 15.04 1.27
C ALA A 99 -11.64 15.61 2.31
N LEU A 100 -11.59 15.09 3.53
CA LEU A 100 -12.53 15.45 4.61
C LEU A 100 -12.32 16.89 5.10
N TRP A 101 -11.07 17.31 5.24
CA TRP A 101 -10.71 18.62 5.79
C TRP A 101 -10.49 19.68 4.72
N SER A 102 -10.45 19.31 3.44
CA SER A 102 -10.03 20.18 2.34
C SER A 102 -8.61 20.72 2.55
N ALA A 103 -7.75 19.88 3.15
CA ALA A 103 -6.36 20.20 3.40
C ALA A 103 -5.53 19.99 2.13
N LYS A 104 -4.67 20.96 1.79
CA LYS A 104 -3.87 20.93 0.55
C LYS A 104 -2.71 19.95 0.62
N GLY A 105 -2.23 19.67 1.84
CA GLY A 105 -1.00 18.92 2.03
C GLY A 105 0.21 19.62 1.41
N MET A 106 1.36 18.96 1.49
CA MET A 106 2.63 19.56 1.01
C MET A 106 2.95 19.22 -0.45
N PHE A 107 2.15 18.40 -1.12
CA PHE A 107 2.33 18.11 -2.54
C PHE A 107 1.69 19.20 -3.39
N LEU A 108 2.54 20.06 -3.95
CA LEU A 108 2.17 21.18 -4.83
C LEU A 108 1.31 20.78 -6.04
N VAL A 109 1.33 19.50 -6.44
CA VAL A 109 0.64 19.02 -7.63
C VAL A 109 -0.89 19.08 -7.47
N ASN A 110 -1.41 18.81 -6.27
CA ASN A 110 -2.86 18.83 -5.99
C ASN A 110 -3.32 20.10 -5.27
N GLY A 111 -2.39 20.91 -4.78
CA GLY A 111 -2.69 22.07 -3.95
C GLY A 111 -3.42 23.22 -4.66
N ALA A 112 -3.33 23.30 -5.99
CA ALA A 112 -3.93 24.39 -6.76
C ALA A 112 -5.45 24.24 -6.95
N SER A 113 -5.99 23.03 -6.87
CA SER A 113 -7.42 22.73 -7.16
C SER A 113 -8.27 22.54 -5.91
N MET A 114 -7.68 22.53 -4.72
CA MET A 114 -8.45 22.34 -3.48
C MET A 114 -8.96 23.67 -2.93
N PRO A 115 -10.25 23.78 -2.60
CA PRO A 115 -10.76 24.92 -1.87
C PRO A 115 -10.05 24.98 -0.52
N GLY A 116 -9.24 26.02 -0.29
CA GLY A 116 -8.53 26.21 0.98
C GLY A 116 -9.50 26.41 2.15
N GLY A 117 -9.06 26.11 3.36
CA GLY A 117 -9.86 26.35 4.55
C GLY A 117 -9.63 25.38 5.71
N ALA A 118 -8.66 24.46 5.58
CA ALA A 118 -8.25 23.62 6.68
C ALA A 118 -7.47 24.42 7.74
N ALA A 119 -7.64 24.06 9.02
CA ALA A 119 -6.84 24.66 10.09
C ALA A 119 -5.35 24.26 9.95
N PRO A 120 -4.40 25.06 10.44
CA PRO A 120 -2.97 24.77 10.28
C PRO A 120 -2.55 23.39 10.78
N TRP A 121 -3.15 22.90 11.87
CA TRP A 121 -2.85 21.57 12.38
C TRP A 121 -3.37 20.45 11.46
N MET A 122 -4.48 20.66 10.76
CA MET A 122 -5.00 19.71 9.75
C MET A 122 -4.07 19.62 8.56
N GLU A 123 -3.61 20.78 8.06
CA GLU A 123 -2.60 20.85 6.99
C GLU A 123 -1.31 20.13 7.41
N GLY A 124 -0.82 20.40 8.63
CA GLY A 124 0.37 19.75 9.17
C GLY A 124 0.21 18.23 9.28
N THR A 125 -0.94 17.75 9.74
CA THR A 125 -1.23 16.31 9.85
C THR A 125 -1.19 15.63 8.48
N VAL A 126 -1.87 16.19 7.49
CA VAL A 126 -1.88 15.65 6.13
C VAL A 126 -0.47 15.67 5.53
N ALA A 127 0.26 16.78 5.71
CA ALA A 127 1.63 16.88 5.25
C ALA A 127 2.55 15.80 5.86
N VAL A 128 2.46 15.55 7.15
CA VAL A 128 3.23 14.48 7.82
C VAL A 128 2.88 13.10 7.25
N LEU A 129 1.60 12.78 7.11
CA LEU A 129 1.17 11.48 6.58
C LEU A 129 1.67 11.26 5.14
N LEU A 130 1.56 12.27 4.29
CA LEU A 130 2.03 12.19 2.91
C LEU A 130 3.56 12.07 2.84
N ASN A 131 4.31 12.73 3.72
CA ASN A 131 5.76 12.54 3.80
C ASN A 131 6.14 11.13 4.30
N VAL A 132 5.42 10.60 5.29
CA VAL A 132 5.61 9.20 5.77
C VAL A 132 5.34 8.20 4.65
N SER A 133 4.44 8.50 3.72
CA SER A 133 4.16 7.62 2.58
C SER A 133 5.39 7.36 1.67
N VAL A 134 6.40 8.23 1.70
CA VAL A 134 7.69 8.03 1.01
C VAL A 134 8.39 6.73 1.43
N LEU A 135 8.06 6.17 2.59
CA LEU A 135 8.53 4.84 3.02
C LEU A 135 8.22 3.73 2.00
N VAL A 136 7.23 3.91 1.13
CA VAL A 136 6.96 2.96 0.03
C VAL A 136 8.13 2.92 -0.95
N ILE A 137 8.79 4.04 -1.22
CA ILE A 137 10.00 4.08 -2.05
C ILE A 137 11.14 3.33 -1.33
N VAL A 138 11.30 3.56 -0.02
CA VAL A 138 12.30 2.84 0.78
C VAL A 138 12.03 1.32 0.74
N MET A 139 10.77 0.91 0.86
CA MET A 139 10.37 -0.50 0.69
C MET A 139 10.86 -1.07 -0.65
N CYS A 140 10.60 -0.39 -1.76
CA CYS A 140 11.04 -0.85 -3.08
C CYS A 140 12.56 -1.03 -3.16
N VAL A 141 13.33 -0.06 -2.62
CA VAL A 141 14.80 -0.14 -2.58
C VAL A 141 15.26 -1.33 -1.74
N LEU A 142 14.64 -1.56 -0.57
CA LEU A 142 14.99 -2.68 0.32
C LEU A 142 14.65 -4.04 -0.32
N ILE A 143 13.54 -4.15 -1.05
CA ILE A 143 13.19 -5.37 -1.81
C ILE A 143 14.22 -5.62 -2.90
N LEU A 144 14.57 -4.61 -3.69
CA LEU A 144 15.60 -4.74 -4.73
C LEU A 144 16.95 -5.14 -4.13
N TRP A 145 17.28 -4.63 -2.96
CA TRP A 145 18.51 -5.04 -2.27
C TRP A 145 18.43 -6.49 -1.76
N ALA A 146 17.31 -6.90 -1.19
CA ALA A 146 17.11 -8.28 -0.74
C ALA A 146 17.28 -9.28 -1.90
N LEU A 147 16.74 -8.94 -3.08
CA LEU A 147 16.85 -9.78 -4.29
C LEU A 147 18.28 -9.89 -4.85
N ARG A 148 19.15 -8.91 -4.56
CA ARG A 148 20.57 -8.96 -4.98
C ARG A 148 21.43 -9.93 -4.17
N LYS A 149 21.03 -10.23 -2.94
CA LYS A 149 21.72 -11.23 -2.12
C LYS A 149 21.38 -12.60 -2.69
N LYS A 150 22.37 -13.26 -3.29
CA LYS A 150 22.23 -14.66 -3.72
C LYS A 150 21.75 -15.50 -2.53
N PRO A 151 20.82 -16.44 -2.72
CA PRO A 151 20.54 -17.43 -1.70
C PRO A 151 21.86 -18.13 -1.36
N GLU A 152 22.25 -18.12 -0.11
CA GLU A 152 23.33 -19.00 0.35
C GLU A 152 22.84 -20.43 0.12
N ALA A 153 23.55 -21.14 -0.77
CA ALA A 153 23.25 -22.51 -1.15
C ALA A 153 23.53 -23.48 0.00
#